data_be4ccb9eaa1ed152f46f62cf82425d3c
#
_entry.id   be4ccb9eaa1ed152f46f62cf82425d3c
#
_cell.length_a   1.000
_cell.length_b   1.000
_cell.length_c   1.000
_cell.angle_alpha   90.00
_cell.angle_beta   90.00
_cell.angle_gamma   90.00
#
_symmetry.space_group_name_H-M   'P 1'
#
loop_
_entity.id
_entity.type
_entity.pdbx_description
1 polymer ?
#
loop_
_entity_poly.entity_id
_entity_poly.type
_entity_poly.pdbx_seq_one_letter_code
_entity_poly.pdbx_strand_id
1 'polypeptide(L)' 'MIYKITADYRPKNPNKPIYYVMAHDKKSAKKTFSEVISWLKIYSCEECDEEEKNRILSDPCHYFIFTERGYDGEEYD' A
#
# COMPACT_ATOMS: atom_id res chain seq x y z
N MET A 1 5.71 -8.68 -0.32
CA MET A 1 5.42 -7.95 0.93
C MET A 1 4.35 -6.90 0.69
N ILE A 2 3.54 -6.66 1.68
CA ILE A 2 2.49 -5.65 1.59
C ILE A 2 2.86 -4.46 2.46
N TYR A 3 2.80 -3.28 1.90
CA TYR A 3 3.10 -2.04 2.59
C TYR A 3 1.85 -1.21 2.75
N LYS A 4 1.65 -0.69 3.95
CA LYS A 4 0.54 0.19 4.25
C LYS A 4 1.01 1.63 4.07
N ILE A 5 0.40 2.32 3.12
CA ILE A 5 0.74 3.70 2.84
C ILE A 5 -0.41 4.59 3.29
N THR A 6 -0.09 5.49 4.21
CA THR A 6 -1.03 6.52 4.62
C THR A 6 -0.73 7.75 3.77
N ALA A 7 -1.72 8.18 3.00
CA ALA A 7 -1.57 9.32 2.12
C ALA A 7 -2.05 10.59 2.80
N ASP A 8 -1.53 11.71 2.35
CA ASP A 8 -1.91 13.02 2.87
C ASP A 8 -2.56 13.82 1.76
N TYR A 9 -3.88 13.81 1.76
CA TYR A 9 -4.66 14.52 0.76
C TYR A 9 -4.62 16.03 1.00
N ARG A 10 -4.78 16.42 2.25
CA ARG A 10 -4.72 17.82 2.68
C ARG A 10 -4.08 17.88 4.05
N PRO A 11 -3.21 18.85 4.29
CA PRO A 11 -2.52 18.94 5.57
C PRO A 11 -3.43 19.00 6.79
N LYS A 12 -4.64 19.53 6.61
CA LYS A 12 -5.60 19.68 7.72
C LYS A 12 -6.65 18.59 7.77
N ASN A 13 -6.57 17.60 6.89
CA ASN A 13 -7.56 16.53 6.88
C ASN A 13 -7.20 15.49 7.94
N PRO A 14 -8.02 15.31 8.98
CA PRO A 14 -7.75 14.32 10.02
C PRO A 14 -7.92 12.88 9.53
N ASN A 15 -8.67 12.69 8.45
CA ASN A 15 -8.94 11.36 7.90
C ASN A 15 -8.05 11.11 6.70
N LYS A 16 -6.83 10.63 6.96
CA LYS A 16 -5.89 10.33 5.89
C LYS A 16 -6.25 9.00 5.25
N PRO A 17 -6.39 8.95 3.92
CA PRO A 17 -6.68 7.69 3.24
C PRO A 17 -5.52 6.70 3.34
N ILE A 18 -5.88 5.43 3.44
CA ILE A 18 -4.92 4.35 3.58
C ILE A 18 -4.97 3.48 2.34
N TYR A 19 -3.80 3.18 1.79
CA TYR A 19 -3.64 2.33 0.63
C TYR A 19 -2.66 1.21 0.93
N TYR A 20 -2.79 0.11 0.21
CA TYR A 20 -1.89 -1.04 0.37
C TYR A 20 -1.20 -1.31 -0.95
N VAL A 21 0.11 -1.56 -0.89
CA VAL A 21 0.91 -1.81 -2.08
C VAL A 21 1.74 -3.06 -1.87
N MET A 22 1.68 -3.97 -2.84
CA MET A 22 2.57 -5.14 -2.87
C MET A 22 3.82 -4.78 -3.62
N ALA A 23 4.96 -4.88 -2.97
CA ALA A 23 6.23 -4.53 -3.57
C ALA A 23 7.36 -5.31 -2.89
N HIS A 24 8.53 -5.29 -3.52
CA HIS A 24 9.71 -5.97 -3.01
C HIS A 24 10.30 -5.28 -1.77
N ASP A 25 10.19 -3.96 -1.72
CA ASP A 25 10.70 -3.20 -0.59
C ASP A 25 9.91 -1.89 -0.44
N LYS A 26 10.22 -1.16 0.62
CA LYS A 26 9.53 0.08 0.94
C LYS A 26 9.71 1.13 -0.16
N LYS A 27 10.89 1.24 -0.71
CA LYS A 27 11.19 2.20 -1.75
C LYS A 27 10.34 1.94 -3.00
N SER A 28 10.25 0.68 -3.41
CA SER A 28 9.43 0.29 -4.55
C SER A 28 7.95 0.53 -4.28
N ALA A 29 7.50 0.27 -3.05
CA ALA A 29 6.12 0.51 -2.68
C ALA A 29 5.77 2.00 -2.81
N LYS A 30 6.63 2.87 -2.34
CA LYS A 30 6.42 4.31 -2.45
C LYS A 30 6.41 4.77 -3.90
N LYS A 31 7.30 4.22 -4.69
CA LYS A 31 7.38 4.55 -6.12
C LYS A 31 6.11 4.12 -6.84
N THR A 32 5.66 2.90 -6.59
CA THR A 32 4.43 2.37 -7.19
C THR A 32 3.23 3.22 -6.82
N PHE A 33 3.12 3.57 -5.56
CA PHE A 33 2.03 4.42 -5.10
C PHE A 33 2.04 5.77 -5.82
N SER A 34 3.21 6.38 -5.91
CA SER A 34 3.35 7.69 -6.54
C SER A 34 3.05 7.67 -8.03
N GLU A 35 3.29 6.55 -8.71
CA GLU A 35 2.96 6.40 -10.12
C GLU A 35 1.46 6.24 -10.33
N VAL A 36 0.80 5.54 -9.44
CA VAL A 36 -0.64 5.26 -9.54
C VAL A 36 -1.46 6.44 -9.03
N ILE A 37 -1.06 6.99 -7.90
CA ILE A 37 -1.77 8.10 -7.27
C ILE A 37 -0.79 9.27 -7.14
N SER A 38 -0.63 9.98 -8.24
CA SER A 38 0.38 11.04 -8.33
C SER A 38 0.00 12.33 -7.61
N TRP A 39 -1.29 12.50 -7.31
CA TRP A 39 -1.77 13.74 -6.70
C TRP A 39 -1.77 13.72 -5.18
N LEU A 40 -1.44 12.61 -4.56
CA LEU A 40 -1.36 12.50 -3.11
C LEU A 40 0.09 12.36 -2.67
N LYS A 41 0.38 12.93 -1.51
CA LYS A 41 1.69 12.77 -0.90
C LYS A 41 1.65 11.60 0.07
N ILE A 42 2.79 10.95 0.26
CA ILE A 42 2.91 9.87 1.21
C ILE A 42 3.20 10.47 2.59
N TYR A 43 2.30 10.21 3.54
CA TYR A 43 2.49 10.62 4.91
C TYR A 43 3.35 9.59 5.66
N SER A 44 3.03 8.31 5.50
CA SER A 44 3.83 7.24 6.09
C SER A 44 3.74 5.98 5.24
N CYS A 45 4.74 5.13 5.36
CA CYS A 45 4.79 3.85 4.66
C CYS A 45 5.37 2.83 5.61
N GLU A 46 4.61 1.80 5.92
CA GLU A 46 5.00 0.77 6.87
C GLU A 46 4.73 -0.61 6.29
N GLU A 47 5.60 -1.56 6.59
CA GLU A 47 5.38 -2.93 6.18
C GLU A 47 4.31 -3.55 7.09
N CYS A 48 3.34 -4.24 6.49
CA CYS A 48 2.33 -4.95 7.24
C CYS A 48 2.93 -6.20 7.87
N ASP A 49 2.50 -6.51 9.09
CA ASP A 49 2.92 -7.73 9.73
C ASP A 49 2.16 -8.93 9.12
N GLU A 50 2.50 -10.12 9.56
CA GLU A 50 1.91 -11.34 9.02
C GLU A 50 0.40 -11.39 9.22
N GLU A 51 -0.06 -11.00 10.39
CA GLU A 51 -1.48 -11.01 10.72
C GLU A 51 -2.26 -10.03 9.86
N GLU A 52 -1.78 -8.82 9.73
CA GLU A 52 -2.42 -7.80 8.90
C GLU A 52 -2.41 -8.19 7.43
N LYS A 53 -1.30 -8.73 6.96
CA LYS A 53 -1.17 -9.21 5.59
C LYS A 53 -2.22 -10.28 5.28
N ASN A 54 -2.38 -11.26 6.18
CA ASN A 54 -3.35 -12.32 5.98
C ASN A 54 -4.78 -11.79 5.97
N ARG A 55 -5.07 -10.83 6.83
CA ARG A 55 -6.39 -10.22 6.88
C ARG A 55 -6.71 -9.49 5.57
N ILE A 56 -5.76 -8.73 5.05
CA ILE A 56 -5.93 -8.00 3.80
C ILE A 56 -6.14 -8.94 2.63
N LEU A 57 -5.35 -9.99 2.54
CA LEU A 57 -5.44 -10.94 1.44
C LEU A 57 -6.70 -11.79 1.50
N SER A 58 -7.26 -11.98 2.68
CA SER A 58 -8.48 -12.77 2.84
C SER A 58 -9.75 -11.99 2.48
N ASP A 59 -9.65 -10.67 2.35
CA ASP A 59 -10.80 -9.83 2.04
C ASP A 59 -10.45 -8.76 1.01
N PRO A 60 -10.12 -9.18 -0.22
CA PRO A 60 -9.71 -8.23 -1.26
C PRO A 60 -10.81 -7.27 -1.69
N CYS A 61 -12.07 -7.55 -1.35
CA CYS A 61 -13.17 -6.66 -1.70
C CYS A 61 -13.17 -5.36 -0.91
N HIS A 62 -12.56 -5.35 0.27
CA HIS A 62 -12.51 -4.18 1.12
C HIS A 62 -11.22 -3.37 0.99
N TYR A 63 -10.20 -3.94 0.35
CA TYR A 63 -8.90 -3.29 0.27
C TYR A 63 -8.47 -3.10 -1.16
N PHE A 64 -8.08 -1.87 -1.49
CA PHE A 64 -7.43 -1.61 -2.77
C PHE A 64 -5.97 -1.95 -2.63
N ILE A 65 -5.52 -2.94 -3.37
CA ILE A 65 -4.14 -3.39 -3.34
C ILE A 65 -3.52 -3.11 -4.69
N PHE A 66 -2.52 -2.24 -4.71
CA PHE A 66 -1.75 -1.98 -5.90
C PHE A 66 -0.55 -2.92 -5.93
N THR A 67 -0.17 -3.37 -7.10
CA THR A 67 0.95 -4.27 -7.25
C THR A 67 2.07 -3.59 -8.01
N GLU A 68 3.28 -3.70 -7.48
CA GLU A 68 4.46 -3.21 -8.15
C GLU A 68 4.63 -3.91 -9.50
N ARG A 69 4.97 -3.13 -10.52
CA ARG A 69 5.20 -3.69 -11.85
C ARG A 69 6.38 -4.65 -11.82
N GLY A 70 6.15 -5.86 -12.24
CA GLY A 70 7.16 -6.91 -12.20
C GLY A 70 7.13 -7.75 -10.94
N TYR A 71 6.33 -7.37 -9.95
CA TYR A 71 6.13 -8.16 -8.74
C TYR A 71 5.13 -9.27 -9.07
N ASP A 72 5.48 -10.51 -8.79
CA ASP A 72 4.64 -11.64 -9.14
C ASP A 72 3.65 -12.07 -8.06
N GLY A 73 3.80 -11.55 -6.85
CA GLY A 73 2.85 -11.83 -5.78
C GLY A 73 2.87 -13.26 -5.28
N GLU A 74 3.99 -13.96 -5.42
CA GLU A 74 4.07 -15.36 -5.05
C GLU A 74 3.75 -15.64 -3.59
N GLU A 75 4.01 -14.70 -2.71
CA GLU A 75 3.82 -14.93 -1.29
C GLU A 75 2.37 -15.07 -0.86
N TYR A 76 1.41 -14.88 -1.75
CA TYR A 76 0.03 -15.13 -1.36
C TYR A 76 -0.61 -16.28 -2.10
N ASP A 77 0.19 -17.11 -2.64
CA ASP A 77 -0.31 -18.35 -3.24
C ASP A 77 -0.61 -19.39 -2.17
#